data_1ccbf15aa78483cebd8b89a832ef2291
#
_entry.id   1ccbf15aa78483cebd8b89a832ef2291
#
_cell.length_a   1.000
_cell.length_b   1.000
_cell.length_c   1.000
_cell.angle_alpha   90.00
_cell.angle_beta   90.00
_cell.angle_gamma   90.00
#
_symmetry.space_group_name_H-M   'P 1'
#
loop_
_entity.id
_entity.type
_entity.pdbx_description
1 polymer ?
#
loop_
_entity_poly.entity_id
_entity_poly.type
_entity_poly.pdbx_seq_one_letter_code
_entity_poly.pdbx_strand_id
1 'polypeptide(L)'
;NEKGVIIMKNVEQVNQYLADLSVWNVKLHNLHFNVTGPQFKSIHEYLESIYDEAFEYFDAVAEHVKMQGEFPLVNSAEYAKLAKIGELGQEDVPQHKVIEILLHDFKYMKDQAAAIRKAAGEEDNFLLANMM
;
A
#
# COMPACT_ATOMS: atom_id res chain seq x y z
N ASN A 1 18.12 16.45 14.34
CA ASN A 1 17.67 17.52 13.48
C ASN A 1 17.88 18.85 14.16
N GLU A 2 18.21 19.83 13.35
CA GLU A 2 18.71 21.13 13.78
C GLU A 2 17.70 21.99 14.54
N LYS A 3 16.42 21.68 14.40
CA LYS A 3 15.33 22.49 14.97
C LYS A 3 14.67 21.81 16.17
N GLY A 4 15.27 20.76 16.70
CA GLY A 4 14.66 19.98 17.77
C GLY A 4 13.46 19.15 17.34
N VAL A 5 13.20 19.07 16.04
CA VAL A 5 12.12 18.24 15.47
C VAL A 5 12.70 16.88 15.11
N ILE A 6 12.05 15.82 15.52
CA ILE A 6 12.49 14.47 15.18
C ILE A 6 12.10 14.19 13.71
N ILE A 7 13.09 13.94 12.87
CA ILE A 7 12.90 13.63 11.47
C ILE A 7 12.89 12.11 11.31
N MET A 8 11.88 11.56 10.66
CA MET A 8 11.85 10.16 10.28
C MET A 8 12.91 9.89 9.22
N LYS A 9 13.91 9.08 9.54
CA LYS A 9 14.98 8.78 8.58
C LYS A 9 14.50 7.94 7.40
N ASN A 10 13.43 7.19 7.59
CA ASN A 10 12.86 6.32 6.55
C ASN A 10 11.62 6.92 5.90
N VAL A 11 11.43 8.24 5.94
CA VAL A 11 10.24 8.89 5.39
C VAL A 11 10.08 8.62 3.89
N GLU A 12 11.18 8.61 3.15
CA GLU A 12 11.12 8.31 1.71
C GLU A 12 10.63 6.90 1.43
N GLN A 13 11.06 5.94 2.25
CA GLN A 13 10.62 4.55 2.15
C GLN A 13 9.13 4.42 2.47
N VAL A 14 8.66 5.12 3.49
CA VAL A 14 7.24 5.13 3.86
C VAL A 14 6.42 5.80 2.77
N ASN A 15 6.89 6.91 2.20
CA ASN A 15 6.20 7.58 1.09
C ASN A 15 6.13 6.70 -0.16
N GLN A 16 7.16 5.91 -0.42
CA GLN A 16 7.13 4.89 -1.47
C GLN A 16 6.03 3.86 -1.21
N TYR A 17 5.90 3.43 0.03
CA TYR A 17 4.87 2.48 0.44
C TYR A 17 3.47 3.08 0.31
N LEU A 18 3.29 4.35 0.68
CA LEU A 18 2.02 5.07 0.50
C LEU A 18 1.65 5.17 -0.98
N ALA A 19 2.63 5.45 -1.84
CA ALA A 19 2.41 5.48 -3.28
C ALA A 19 1.93 4.11 -3.78
N ASP A 20 2.57 3.05 -3.35
CA ASP A 20 2.15 1.70 -3.75
C ASP A 20 0.78 1.33 -3.20
N LEU A 21 0.45 1.70 -1.97
CA LEU A 21 -0.89 1.47 -1.40
C LEU A 21 -1.97 2.20 -2.20
N SER A 22 -1.70 3.44 -2.59
CA SER A 22 -2.62 4.25 -3.38
C SER A 22 -2.90 3.62 -4.75
N VAL A 23 -1.84 3.26 -5.46
CA VAL A 23 -1.95 2.63 -6.78
C VAL A 23 -2.55 1.23 -6.67
N TRP A 24 -2.17 0.48 -5.65
CA TRP A 24 -2.74 -0.85 -5.41
C TRP A 24 -4.25 -0.78 -5.15
N ASN A 25 -4.71 0.24 -4.46
CA ASN A 25 -6.15 0.44 -4.24
C ASN A 25 -6.89 0.56 -5.59
N VAL A 26 -6.34 1.32 -6.53
CA VAL A 26 -6.90 1.43 -7.88
C VAL A 26 -6.88 0.07 -8.60
N LYS A 27 -5.77 -0.64 -8.50
CA LYS A 27 -5.62 -1.97 -9.10
C LYS A 27 -6.61 -2.98 -8.52
N LEU A 28 -6.81 -2.97 -7.22
CA LEU A 28 -7.78 -3.83 -6.54
C LEU A 28 -9.20 -3.55 -7.01
N HIS A 29 -9.55 -2.28 -7.23
CA HIS A 29 -10.84 -1.92 -7.81
C HIS A 29 -10.98 -2.44 -9.24
N ASN A 30 -9.93 -2.35 -10.04
CA ASN A 30 -9.91 -2.90 -11.38
C ASN A 30 -10.21 -4.39 -11.38
N LEU A 31 -9.53 -5.13 -10.52
CA LEU A 31 -9.76 -6.58 -10.37
C LEU A 31 -11.18 -6.87 -9.87
N HIS A 32 -11.66 -6.08 -8.91
CA HIS A 32 -12.99 -6.21 -8.33
C HIS A 32 -14.08 -6.02 -9.39
N PHE A 33 -13.91 -5.05 -10.28
CA PHE A 33 -14.87 -4.80 -11.35
C PHE A 33 -14.80 -5.85 -12.46
N ASN A 34 -13.62 -6.34 -12.78
CA ASN A 34 -13.37 -7.07 -14.03
C ASN A 34 -13.09 -8.56 -13.87
N VAL A 35 -13.15 -9.09 -12.67
CA VAL A 35 -12.97 -10.53 -12.46
C VAL A 35 -14.09 -11.31 -13.16
N THR A 36 -13.72 -12.40 -13.84
CA THR A 36 -14.68 -13.31 -14.49
C THR A 36 -14.48 -14.72 -13.99
N GLY A 37 -15.54 -15.52 -14.07
CA GLY A 37 -15.51 -16.91 -13.71
C GLY A 37 -16.65 -17.32 -12.77
N PRO A 38 -16.78 -18.63 -12.50
CA PRO A 38 -17.89 -19.14 -11.70
C PRO A 38 -17.90 -18.65 -10.25
N GLN A 39 -16.76 -18.21 -9.72
CA GLN A 39 -16.65 -17.68 -8.36
C GLN A 39 -16.61 -16.16 -8.33
N PHE A 40 -17.17 -15.52 -9.35
CA PHE A 40 -17.19 -14.07 -9.46
C PHE A 40 -17.61 -13.38 -8.16
N LYS A 41 -18.75 -13.76 -7.62
CA LYS A 41 -19.31 -13.05 -6.45
C LYS A 41 -18.38 -13.09 -5.24
N SER A 42 -17.87 -14.28 -4.90
CA SER A 42 -17.01 -14.41 -3.72
C SER A 42 -15.68 -13.69 -3.89
N ILE A 43 -15.09 -13.71 -5.07
CA ILE A 43 -13.83 -13.01 -5.34
C ILE A 43 -14.05 -11.51 -5.39
N HIS A 44 -15.13 -11.06 -6.02
CA HIS A 44 -15.53 -9.65 -6.05
C HIS A 44 -15.67 -9.07 -4.63
N GLU A 45 -16.38 -9.77 -3.77
CA GLU A 45 -16.56 -9.37 -2.38
C GLU A 45 -15.26 -9.42 -1.56
N TYR A 46 -14.44 -10.43 -1.81
CA TYR A 46 -13.13 -10.54 -1.15
C TYR A 46 -12.22 -9.36 -1.52
N LEU A 47 -12.18 -9.01 -2.81
CA LEU A 47 -11.41 -7.86 -3.28
C LEU A 47 -11.86 -6.55 -2.62
N GLU A 48 -13.16 -6.39 -2.42
CA GLU A 48 -13.69 -5.22 -1.69
C GLU A 48 -13.15 -5.17 -0.27
N SER A 49 -13.14 -6.30 0.43
CA SER A 49 -12.59 -6.35 1.79
C SER A 49 -11.11 -5.97 1.81
N ILE A 50 -10.36 -6.35 0.79
CA ILE A 50 -8.93 -6.03 0.70
C ILE A 50 -8.73 -4.55 0.45
N TYR A 51 -9.44 -3.94 -0.50
CA TYR A 51 -9.19 -2.53 -0.79
C TYR A 51 -9.70 -1.62 0.32
N ASP A 52 -10.76 -1.99 1.03
CA ASP A 52 -11.23 -1.24 2.20
C ASP A 52 -10.17 -1.25 3.30
N GLU A 53 -9.61 -2.41 3.58
CA GLU A 53 -8.57 -2.59 4.60
C GLU A 53 -7.28 -1.87 4.20
N ALA A 54 -6.89 -1.96 2.93
CA ALA A 54 -5.72 -1.26 2.42
C ALA A 54 -5.87 0.26 2.52
N PHE A 55 -7.07 0.78 2.30
CA PHE A 55 -7.34 2.21 2.42
C PHE A 55 -7.26 2.68 3.87
N GLU A 56 -7.80 1.93 4.80
CA GLU A 56 -7.68 2.24 6.22
C GLU A 56 -6.23 2.24 6.68
N TYR A 57 -5.47 1.29 6.18
CA TYR A 57 -4.04 1.17 6.49
C TYR A 57 -3.25 2.36 5.91
N PHE A 58 -3.55 2.73 4.68
CA PHE A 58 -2.98 3.92 4.03
C PHE A 58 -3.19 5.16 4.90
N ASP A 59 -4.41 5.36 5.38
CA ASP A 59 -4.77 6.50 6.21
C ASP A 59 -3.96 6.51 7.52
N ALA A 60 -3.91 5.36 8.19
CA ALA A 60 -3.20 5.23 9.47
C ALA A 60 -1.69 5.48 9.31
N VAL A 61 -1.08 4.96 8.27
CA VAL A 61 0.35 5.15 8.02
C VAL A 61 0.66 6.60 7.67
N ALA A 62 -0.17 7.23 6.84
CA ALA A 62 -0.01 8.64 6.48
C ALA A 62 -0.14 9.55 7.70
N GLU A 63 -1.12 9.29 8.55
CA GLU A 63 -1.29 10.05 9.79
C GLU A 63 -0.09 9.90 10.72
N HIS A 64 0.48 8.70 10.79
CA HIS A 64 1.68 8.47 11.59
C HIS A 64 2.87 9.31 11.10
N VAL A 65 3.05 9.40 9.77
CA VAL A 65 4.08 10.25 9.19
C VAL A 65 3.89 11.71 9.63
N LYS A 66 2.66 12.18 9.59
CA LYS A 66 2.33 13.55 10.01
C LYS A 66 2.61 13.75 11.50
N MET A 67 2.29 12.78 12.33
CA MET A 67 2.57 12.84 13.77
C MET A 67 4.06 12.88 14.09
N GLN A 68 4.89 12.37 13.20
CA GLN A 68 6.35 12.42 13.35
C GLN A 68 6.96 13.74 12.88
N GLY A 69 6.12 14.71 12.47
CA GLY A 69 6.59 16.03 12.05
C GLY A 69 6.95 16.12 10.57
N GLU A 70 6.63 15.07 9.80
CA GLU A 70 6.89 15.03 8.37
C GLU A 70 5.59 15.18 7.58
N PHE A 71 5.68 15.40 6.29
CA PHE A 71 4.52 15.45 5.42
C PHE A 71 4.37 14.12 4.70
N PRO A 72 3.25 13.42 4.91
CA PRO A 72 2.99 12.23 4.11
C PRO A 72 2.74 12.63 2.67
N LEU A 73 3.20 11.81 1.75
CA LEU A 73 2.95 12.02 0.33
C LEU A 73 1.44 11.96 0.07
N VAL A 74 0.89 12.97 -0.58
CA VAL A 74 -0.57 13.08 -0.76
C VAL A 74 -0.93 13.74 -2.10
N ASN A 75 -0.21 13.41 -3.15
CA ASN A 75 -0.42 13.94 -4.49
C ASN A 75 -0.54 12.79 -5.48
N SER A 76 -1.64 12.75 -6.24
CA SER A 76 -1.91 11.63 -7.14
C SER A 76 -0.87 11.44 -8.23
N ALA A 77 -0.32 12.53 -8.78
CA ALA A 77 0.73 12.44 -9.79
C ALA A 77 2.01 11.85 -9.21
N GLU A 78 2.35 12.23 -7.98
CA GLU A 78 3.52 11.68 -7.29
C GLU A 78 3.31 10.20 -6.93
N TYR A 79 2.12 9.82 -6.53
CA TYR A 79 1.81 8.41 -6.26
C TYR A 79 2.03 7.57 -7.51
N ALA A 80 1.50 8.01 -8.65
CA ALA A 80 1.66 7.29 -9.91
C ALA A 80 3.13 7.19 -10.33
N LYS A 81 3.90 8.24 -10.09
CA LYS A 81 5.31 8.30 -10.45
C LYS A 81 6.17 7.39 -9.57
N LEU A 82 5.90 7.37 -8.27
CA LEU A 82 6.72 6.66 -7.29
C LEU A 82 6.33 5.19 -7.11
N ALA A 83 5.09 4.83 -7.38
CA ALA A 83 4.62 3.47 -7.20
C ALA A 83 5.38 2.51 -8.11
N LYS A 84 5.73 1.36 -7.57
CA LYS A 84 6.41 0.29 -8.30
C LYS A 84 5.50 -0.89 -8.58
N ILE A 85 4.36 -0.94 -7.90
CA ILE A 85 3.38 -1.99 -8.15
C ILE A 85 2.81 -1.82 -9.56
N GLY A 86 2.74 -2.91 -10.32
CA GLY A 86 2.26 -2.85 -11.70
C GLY A 86 0.75 -2.69 -11.78
N GLU A 87 0.28 -1.82 -12.64
CA GLU A 87 -1.14 -1.65 -12.90
C GLU A 87 -1.62 -2.54 -14.05
N LEU A 88 -2.92 -2.64 -14.21
CA LEU A 88 -3.58 -3.45 -15.24
C LEU A 88 -4.32 -2.56 -16.23
N GLY A 89 -4.51 -3.09 -17.44
CA GLY A 89 -5.35 -2.43 -18.42
C GLY A 89 -6.85 -2.62 -18.14
N GLN A 90 -7.67 -2.07 -19.03
CA GLN A 90 -9.14 -2.18 -18.94
C GLN A 90 -9.60 -3.42 -19.70
N GLU A 91 -9.60 -4.55 -19.01
CA GLU A 91 -9.95 -5.84 -19.60
C GLU A 91 -10.49 -6.79 -18.55
N ASP A 92 -11.24 -7.80 -19.00
CA ASP A 92 -11.70 -8.88 -18.12
C ASP A 92 -10.51 -9.70 -17.65
N VAL A 93 -10.54 -10.12 -16.40
CA VAL A 93 -9.46 -10.91 -15.78
C VAL A 93 -10.06 -12.23 -15.26
N PRO A 94 -9.66 -13.38 -15.83
CA PRO A 94 -10.15 -14.66 -15.32
C PRO A 94 -9.77 -14.86 -13.85
N GLN A 95 -10.64 -15.52 -13.10
CA GLN A 95 -10.46 -15.67 -11.66
C GLN A 95 -9.11 -16.29 -11.25
N HIS A 96 -8.59 -17.26 -12.01
CA HIS A 96 -7.28 -17.84 -11.70
C HIS A 96 -6.16 -16.80 -11.82
N LYS A 97 -6.28 -15.89 -12.78
CA LYS A 97 -5.31 -14.83 -12.99
C LYS A 97 -5.39 -13.79 -11.88
N VAL A 98 -6.60 -13.49 -11.41
CA VAL A 98 -6.80 -12.60 -10.26
C VAL A 98 -6.03 -13.12 -9.04
N ILE A 99 -6.15 -14.43 -8.77
CA ILE A 99 -5.46 -15.04 -7.62
C ILE A 99 -3.93 -14.94 -7.79
N GLU A 100 -3.41 -15.21 -8.98
CA GLU A 100 -1.97 -15.07 -9.24
C GLU A 100 -1.48 -13.65 -9.00
N ILE A 101 -2.22 -12.66 -9.49
CA ILE A 101 -1.90 -11.24 -9.30
C ILE A 101 -1.92 -10.87 -7.82
N LEU A 102 -2.95 -11.31 -7.10
CA LEU A 102 -3.07 -11.03 -5.67
C LEU A 102 -1.90 -11.62 -4.87
N LEU A 103 -1.53 -12.87 -5.14
CA LEU A 103 -0.43 -13.51 -4.43
C LEU A 103 0.88 -12.76 -4.67
N HIS A 104 1.13 -12.35 -5.90
CA HIS A 104 2.32 -11.56 -6.25
C HIS A 104 2.31 -10.22 -5.51
N ASP A 105 1.21 -9.51 -5.55
CA ASP A 105 1.11 -8.18 -4.95
C ASP A 105 1.14 -8.22 -3.42
N PHE A 106 0.50 -9.21 -2.81
CA PHE A 106 0.58 -9.40 -1.36
C PHE A 106 2.03 -9.61 -0.91
N LYS A 107 2.78 -10.42 -1.64
CA LYS A 107 4.18 -10.66 -1.32
C LYS A 107 4.99 -9.37 -1.41
N TYR A 108 4.80 -8.60 -2.48
CA TYR A 108 5.49 -7.33 -2.67
C TYR A 108 5.17 -6.35 -1.53
N MET A 109 3.90 -6.17 -1.21
CA MET A 109 3.48 -5.24 -0.15
C MET A 109 3.97 -5.71 1.22
N LYS A 110 3.94 -7.01 1.48
CA LYS A 110 4.44 -7.60 2.72
C LYS A 110 5.94 -7.36 2.87
N ASP A 111 6.71 -7.56 1.80
CA ASP A 111 8.15 -7.37 1.84
C ASP A 111 8.50 -5.90 2.10
N GLN A 112 7.77 -4.96 1.51
CA GLN A 112 7.94 -3.54 1.80
C GLN A 112 7.64 -3.21 3.26
N ALA A 113 6.53 -3.71 3.78
CA ALA A 113 6.15 -3.49 5.18
C ALA A 113 7.22 -4.03 6.12
N ALA A 114 7.76 -5.21 5.83
CA ALA A 114 8.82 -5.82 6.63
C ALA A 114 10.10 -4.96 6.61
N ALA A 115 10.46 -4.40 5.45
CA ALA A 115 11.62 -3.53 5.33
C ALA A 115 11.46 -2.24 6.13
N ILE A 116 10.27 -1.65 6.10
CA ILE A 116 9.95 -0.44 6.88
C ILE A 116 9.99 -0.75 8.37
N ARG A 117 9.43 -1.86 8.78
CA ARG A 117 9.44 -2.31 10.18
C ARG A 117 10.86 -2.45 10.70
N LYS A 118 11.73 -3.07 9.91
CA LYS A 118 13.15 -3.24 10.26
C LYS A 118 13.84 -1.88 10.42
N ALA A 119 13.68 -0.99 9.44
CA ALA A 119 14.27 0.34 9.47
C ALA A 119 13.76 1.16 10.66
N ALA A 120 12.46 1.10 10.95
CA ALA A 120 11.85 1.79 12.09
C ALA A 120 12.38 1.27 13.41
N GLY A 121 12.60 -0.04 13.53
CA GLY A 121 13.19 -0.65 14.73
C GLY A 121 14.63 -0.17 14.95
N GLU A 122 15.39 -0.04 13.88
CA GLU A 122 16.76 0.47 13.94
C GLU A 122 16.83 1.95 14.35
N GLU A 123 15.77 2.70 14.09
CA GLU A 123 15.65 4.11 14.49
C GLU A 123 14.98 4.29 15.86
N ASP A 124 14.65 3.22 16.54
CA ASP A 124 13.83 3.25 17.76
C ASP A 124 12.42 3.81 17.55
N ASN A 125 11.93 3.78 16.33
CA ASN A 125 10.56 4.19 16.00
C ASN A 125 9.63 2.98 16.14
N PHE A 126 9.40 2.58 17.38
CA PHE A 126 8.65 1.37 17.69
C PHE A 126 7.16 1.49 17.33
N LEU A 127 6.62 2.69 17.38
CA LEU A 127 5.22 2.88 17.02
C LEU A 127 4.99 2.56 15.53
N LEU A 128 5.86 3.07 14.65
CA LEU A 128 5.79 2.74 13.23
C LEU A 128 6.04 1.25 12.98
N ALA A 129 7.04 0.68 13.66
CA ALA A 129 7.36 -0.74 13.52
C ALA A 129 6.15 -1.61 13.86
N ASN A 130 5.40 -1.25 14.91
CA ASN A 130 4.23 -2.00 15.33
C ASN A 130 3.06 -1.87 14.35
N MET A 131 2.98 -0.77 13.58
CA MET A 131 1.96 -0.60 12.56
C MET A 131 2.22 -1.46 11.32
N MET A 132 3.48 -1.74 11.02
CA MET A 132 3.89 -2.46 9.83
C MET A 132 4.00 -3.95 10.07
#